data_0a36ad4c51ae699388a43f4c34a19277
#
_entry.id   0a36ad4c51ae699388a43f4c34a19277
#
_cell.length_a   1.000
_cell.length_b   1.000
_cell.length_c   1.000
_cell.angle_alpha   90.00
_cell.angle_beta   90.00
_cell.angle_gamma   90.00
#
_symmetry.space_group_name_H-M   'P 1'
#
loop_
_entity.id
_entity.type
_entity.pdbx_description
1 polymer ?
#
loop_
_entity_poly.entity_id
_entity_poly.type
_entity_poly.pdbx_seq_one_letter_code
_entity_poly.pdbx_strand_id
1 'polypeptide(L)'
;NLTQAAFAKKYSVTYQAVSKWENGKSLPDIALLKQICQDFNLNMEDLLEGQETQKKHRNYWLIAGVSVFILLLFFIIFHFVLTTHEDFEFKTLAANCSNFNISGSIAYNTNKSSIYISHITYCGGDDTLKYRSINCTLYENNNNIKTKISNYSYEDNEAITLEEFLQDVTFKIDDYEKTCARYTEDTLNLEIDAETLSGEIISYKIPLSLETDC
;
A
#
# COMPACT_ATOMS: atom_id res chain seq x y z
N ASN A 1 -47.04 -17.76 -37.45
CA ASN A 1 -47.95 -17.13 -38.42
C ASN A 1 -49.29 -17.87 -38.37
N LEU A 2 -50.36 -17.19 -37.95
CA LEU A 2 -51.74 -17.67 -37.99
C LEU A 2 -52.37 -17.19 -39.31
N THR A 3 -53.12 -18.08 -40.01
CA THR A 3 -53.92 -17.67 -41.12
C THR A 3 -55.18 -16.95 -40.66
N GLN A 4 -55.76 -16.09 -41.44
CA GLN A 4 -57.04 -15.39 -41.14
C GLN A 4 -58.12 -16.37 -40.64
N ALA A 5 -58.26 -17.55 -41.32
CA ALA A 5 -59.20 -18.57 -40.93
C ALA A 5 -58.89 -19.20 -39.56
N ALA A 6 -57.62 -19.47 -39.26
CA ALA A 6 -57.21 -20.00 -37.98
C ALA A 6 -57.40 -18.97 -36.83
N PHE A 7 -57.14 -17.69 -37.13
CA PHE A 7 -57.37 -16.59 -36.19
C PHE A 7 -58.90 -16.43 -35.94
N ALA A 8 -59.72 -16.40 -36.98
CA ALA A 8 -61.17 -16.31 -36.88
C ALA A 8 -61.75 -17.43 -36.02
N LYS A 9 -61.29 -18.68 -36.23
CA LYS A 9 -61.69 -19.84 -35.44
C LYS A 9 -61.23 -19.72 -33.96
N LYS A 10 -60.02 -19.27 -33.70
CA LYS A 10 -59.48 -19.12 -32.34
C LYS A 10 -60.33 -18.15 -31.51
N TYR A 11 -60.75 -17.07 -32.06
CA TYR A 11 -61.47 -16.01 -31.37
C TYR A 11 -62.98 -16.02 -31.61
N SER A 12 -63.51 -17.07 -32.21
CA SER A 12 -65.00 -17.26 -32.52
C SER A 12 -65.62 -16.10 -33.30
N VAL A 13 -64.86 -15.55 -34.22
CA VAL A 13 -65.28 -14.45 -35.08
C VAL A 13 -65.38 -14.93 -36.54
N THR A 14 -65.98 -14.13 -37.38
CA THR A 14 -66.07 -14.47 -38.79
C THR A 14 -64.80 -14.14 -39.55
N TYR A 15 -64.49 -14.89 -40.59
CA TYR A 15 -63.34 -14.60 -41.47
C TYR A 15 -63.43 -13.18 -42.07
N GLN A 16 -64.70 -12.76 -42.46
CA GLN A 16 -64.94 -11.42 -43.02
C GLN A 16 -64.59 -10.31 -41.99
N ALA A 17 -64.78 -10.55 -40.66
CA ALA A 17 -64.43 -9.59 -39.62
C ALA A 17 -62.94 -9.44 -39.56
N VAL A 18 -62.16 -10.55 -39.48
CA VAL A 18 -60.73 -10.53 -39.50
C VAL A 18 -60.13 -9.83 -40.72
N SER A 19 -60.71 -10.14 -41.92
CA SER A 19 -60.29 -9.47 -43.14
C SER A 19 -60.54 -7.95 -43.14
N LYS A 20 -61.66 -7.50 -42.54
CA LYS A 20 -61.90 -6.07 -42.36
C LYS A 20 -60.95 -5.39 -41.44
N TRP A 21 -60.58 -6.06 -40.36
CA TRP A 21 -59.57 -5.55 -39.38
C TRP A 21 -58.20 -5.42 -40.03
N GLU A 22 -57.71 -6.43 -40.70
CA GLU A 22 -56.42 -6.39 -41.42
C GLU A 22 -56.35 -5.31 -42.50
N ASN A 23 -57.47 -5.00 -43.09
CA ASN A 23 -57.57 -3.94 -44.12
C ASN A 23 -57.93 -2.56 -43.51
N GLY A 24 -57.97 -2.42 -42.20
CA GLY A 24 -58.24 -1.16 -41.51
C GLY A 24 -59.68 -0.65 -41.69
N LYS A 25 -60.64 -1.50 -42.19
CA LYS A 25 -62.03 -1.11 -42.41
C LYS A 25 -62.89 -1.11 -41.14
N SER A 26 -62.46 -1.79 -40.11
CA SER A 26 -63.08 -1.81 -38.79
C SER A 26 -62.07 -2.27 -37.78
N LEU A 27 -62.37 -2.09 -36.51
CA LEU A 27 -61.57 -2.57 -35.40
C LEU A 27 -62.32 -3.67 -34.65
N PRO A 28 -61.63 -4.62 -33.99
CA PRO A 28 -62.24 -5.55 -33.06
C PRO A 28 -62.77 -4.77 -31.84
N ASP A 29 -63.75 -5.36 -31.13
CA ASP A 29 -64.19 -4.76 -29.89
C ASP A 29 -63.08 -4.80 -28.80
N ILE A 30 -63.22 -3.95 -27.79
CA ILE A 30 -62.19 -3.76 -26.74
C ILE A 30 -61.96 -5.05 -25.96
N ALA A 31 -62.99 -5.85 -25.71
CA ALA A 31 -62.86 -7.09 -24.97
C ALA A 31 -62.04 -8.12 -25.74
N LEU A 32 -62.32 -8.25 -27.04
CA LEU A 32 -61.56 -9.11 -27.95
C LEU A 32 -60.11 -8.61 -28.13
N LEU A 33 -59.94 -7.29 -28.23
CA LEU A 33 -58.63 -6.69 -28.36
C LEU A 33 -57.76 -6.98 -27.13
N LYS A 34 -58.35 -6.88 -25.94
CA LYS A 34 -57.66 -7.22 -24.67
C LYS A 34 -57.26 -8.71 -24.65
N GLN A 35 -58.11 -9.60 -25.10
CA GLN A 35 -57.82 -11.04 -25.19
C GLN A 35 -56.67 -11.32 -26.16
N ILE A 36 -56.65 -10.66 -27.31
CA ILE A 36 -55.57 -10.75 -28.30
C ILE A 36 -54.26 -10.25 -27.68
N CYS A 37 -54.27 -9.11 -27.02
CA CYS A 37 -53.08 -8.57 -26.36
C CYS A 37 -52.54 -9.55 -25.34
N GLN A 38 -53.37 -10.17 -24.49
CA GLN A 38 -52.96 -11.17 -23.54
C GLN A 38 -52.35 -12.42 -24.19
N ASP A 39 -53.00 -12.96 -25.21
CA ASP A 39 -52.57 -14.17 -25.92
C ASP A 39 -51.23 -14.01 -26.66
N PHE A 40 -50.93 -12.82 -27.13
CA PHE A 40 -49.70 -12.50 -27.85
C PHE A 40 -48.70 -11.71 -27.07
N ASN A 41 -48.98 -11.49 -25.78
CA ASN A 41 -48.11 -10.70 -24.85
C ASN A 41 -47.78 -9.31 -25.42
N LEU A 42 -48.82 -8.63 -25.96
CA LEU A 42 -48.70 -7.29 -26.51
C LEU A 42 -49.19 -6.25 -25.47
N ASN A 43 -48.57 -5.08 -25.48
CA ASN A 43 -49.11 -3.95 -24.71
C ASN A 43 -50.28 -3.32 -25.50
N MET A 44 -51.39 -3.14 -24.81
CA MET A 44 -52.59 -2.57 -25.41
C MET A 44 -52.42 -1.11 -25.82
N GLU A 45 -51.64 -0.35 -25.06
CA GLU A 45 -51.33 1.05 -25.36
C GLU A 45 -50.49 1.17 -26.66
N ASP A 46 -49.47 0.34 -26.78
CA ASP A 46 -48.60 0.32 -27.97
C ASP A 46 -49.39 -0.07 -29.22
N LEU A 47 -50.37 -0.98 -29.07
CA LEU A 47 -51.21 -1.40 -30.16
C LEU A 47 -52.20 -0.30 -30.62
N LEU A 48 -52.76 0.45 -29.67
CA LEU A 48 -53.68 1.54 -29.94
C LEU A 48 -53.01 2.77 -30.53
N GLU A 49 -51.75 3.03 -30.08
CA GLU A 49 -50.93 4.14 -30.61
C GLU A 49 -50.25 3.82 -31.93
N GLY A 50 -50.33 2.57 -32.39
CA GLY A 50 -49.70 2.12 -33.66
C GLY A 50 -48.18 2.14 -33.60
N GLN A 51 -47.61 2.16 -32.40
CA GLN A 51 -46.15 2.10 -32.19
C GLN A 51 -45.72 0.64 -32.32
N GLU A 52 -44.83 0.35 -33.25
CA GLU A 52 -44.10 -0.91 -33.22
C GLU A 52 -43.29 -0.95 -31.94
N THR A 53 -43.53 -1.97 -31.09
CA THR A 53 -42.65 -2.25 -29.95
C THR A 53 -41.24 -2.50 -30.49
N GLN A 54 -40.45 -1.45 -30.58
CA GLN A 54 -39.02 -1.62 -30.78
C GLN A 54 -38.54 -2.46 -29.62
N LYS A 55 -38.21 -3.72 -29.87
CA LYS A 55 -37.44 -4.53 -28.94
C LYS A 55 -36.24 -3.67 -28.57
N LYS A 56 -36.27 -3.05 -27.36
CA LYS A 56 -35.18 -2.28 -26.82
C LYS A 56 -34.00 -3.26 -26.76
N HIS A 57 -33.18 -3.27 -27.82
CA HIS A 57 -31.96 -4.02 -27.88
C HIS A 57 -31.12 -3.41 -26.77
N ARG A 58 -31.28 -3.94 -25.56
CA ARG A 58 -30.49 -3.57 -24.39
C ARG A 58 -29.06 -3.78 -24.87
N ASN A 59 -28.30 -2.72 -24.94
CA ASN A 59 -26.94 -2.73 -25.44
C ASN A 59 -26.05 -3.60 -24.50
N TYR A 60 -26.27 -4.92 -24.57
CA TYR A 60 -25.50 -5.90 -23.81
C TYR A 60 -23.98 -5.74 -24.04
N TRP A 61 -23.63 -5.28 -25.24
CA TRP A 61 -22.23 -4.96 -25.56
C TRP A 61 -21.68 -3.79 -24.77
N LEU A 62 -22.48 -2.75 -24.45
CA LEU A 62 -22.03 -1.66 -23.59
C LEU A 62 -21.89 -2.13 -22.14
N ILE A 63 -22.82 -2.95 -21.65
CA ILE A 63 -22.75 -3.50 -20.29
C ILE A 63 -21.55 -4.44 -20.18
N ALA A 64 -21.33 -5.31 -21.18
CA ALA A 64 -20.17 -6.20 -21.24
C ALA A 64 -18.87 -5.39 -21.31
N GLY A 65 -18.79 -4.34 -22.10
CA GLY A 65 -17.63 -3.45 -22.19
C GLY A 65 -17.32 -2.77 -20.86
N VAL A 66 -18.32 -2.24 -20.16
CA VAL A 66 -18.16 -1.60 -18.85
C VAL A 66 -17.71 -2.62 -17.79
N SER A 67 -18.27 -3.84 -17.81
CA SER A 67 -17.86 -4.87 -16.83
C SER A 67 -16.40 -5.32 -17.04
N VAL A 68 -15.95 -5.49 -18.28
CA VAL A 68 -14.55 -5.80 -18.61
C VAL A 68 -13.62 -4.66 -18.17
N PHE A 69 -14.03 -3.41 -18.41
CA PHE A 69 -13.24 -2.25 -17.98
C PHE A 69 -13.08 -2.17 -16.46
N ILE A 70 -14.15 -2.43 -15.71
CA ILE A 70 -14.10 -2.48 -14.23
C ILE A 70 -13.19 -3.61 -13.75
N LEU A 71 -13.23 -4.79 -14.36
CA LEU A 71 -12.36 -5.91 -14.02
C LEU A 71 -10.89 -5.59 -14.31
N LEU A 72 -10.58 -4.92 -15.42
CA LEU A 72 -9.22 -4.47 -15.74
C LEU A 72 -8.71 -3.43 -14.73
N LEU A 73 -9.54 -2.45 -14.36
CA LEU A 73 -9.19 -1.48 -13.31
C LEU A 73 -8.94 -2.18 -11.97
N PHE A 74 -9.79 -3.12 -11.58
CA PHE A 74 -9.59 -3.89 -10.37
C PHE A 74 -8.29 -4.70 -10.41
N PHE A 75 -7.97 -5.31 -11.54
CA PHE A 75 -6.73 -6.06 -11.74
C PHE A 75 -5.49 -5.15 -11.65
N ILE A 76 -5.55 -3.96 -12.24
CA ILE A 76 -4.45 -2.96 -12.16
C ILE A 76 -4.26 -2.49 -10.71
N ILE A 77 -5.34 -2.15 -10.01
CA ILE A 77 -5.28 -1.72 -8.60
C ILE A 77 -4.76 -2.86 -7.73
N PHE A 78 -5.26 -4.08 -7.93
CA PHE A 78 -4.81 -5.27 -7.19
C PHE A 78 -3.33 -5.56 -7.43
N HIS A 79 -2.88 -5.50 -8.69
CA HIS A 79 -1.47 -5.64 -9.03
C HIS A 79 -0.63 -4.54 -8.39
N PHE A 80 -1.09 -3.29 -8.43
CA PHE A 80 -0.40 -2.16 -7.80
C PHE A 80 -0.29 -2.35 -6.28
N VAL A 81 -1.37 -2.76 -5.60
CA VAL A 81 -1.36 -3.03 -4.15
C VAL A 81 -0.42 -4.18 -3.79
N LEU A 82 -0.38 -5.25 -4.61
CA LEU A 82 0.54 -6.37 -4.37
C LEU A 82 2.02 -6.00 -4.60
N THR A 83 2.30 -5.10 -5.54
CA THR A 83 3.69 -4.68 -5.84
C THR A 83 4.21 -3.58 -4.90
N THR A 84 3.33 -2.94 -4.10
CA THR A 84 3.72 -1.94 -3.11
C THR A 84 4.08 -2.53 -1.74
N HIS A 85 4.09 -3.84 -1.58
CA HIS A 85 4.73 -4.45 -0.41
C HIS A 85 6.24 -4.24 -0.55
N GLU A 86 6.74 -3.21 0.11
CA GLU A 86 8.17 -2.99 0.29
C GLU A 86 8.64 -4.00 1.36
N ASP A 87 9.13 -5.14 0.92
CA ASP A 87 9.75 -6.10 1.82
C ASP A 87 11.04 -5.50 2.37
N PHE A 88 11.17 -5.46 3.70
CA PHE A 88 12.40 -5.06 4.37
C PHE A 88 13.28 -6.28 4.59
N GLU A 89 14.53 -6.15 4.21
CA GLU A 89 15.59 -7.07 4.61
C GLU A 89 16.25 -6.58 5.90
N PHE A 90 16.73 -7.52 6.70
CA PHE A 90 17.37 -7.23 7.98
C PHE A 90 18.81 -7.72 7.99
N LYS A 91 19.72 -6.89 8.48
CA LYS A 91 21.12 -7.22 8.72
C LYS A 91 21.50 -6.84 10.15
N THR A 92 22.44 -7.55 10.70
CA THR A 92 23.01 -7.22 12.00
C THR A 92 24.07 -6.14 11.85
N LEU A 93 23.99 -5.14 12.70
CA LEU A 93 24.98 -4.07 12.83
C LEU A 93 25.80 -4.35 14.08
N ALA A 94 27.10 -4.48 13.93
CA ALA A 94 27.97 -4.78 15.04
C ALA A 94 29.25 -3.94 15.01
N ALA A 95 29.80 -3.70 16.20
CA ALA A 95 31.19 -3.29 16.35
C ALA A 95 31.78 -4.06 17.50
N ASN A 96 32.93 -4.61 17.25
CA ASN A 96 33.71 -5.33 18.25
C ASN A 96 35.13 -4.76 18.24
N CYS A 97 35.33 -3.71 18.99
CA CYS A 97 36.63 -3.10 19.19
C CYS A 97 37.15 -3.31 20.62
N SER A 98 38.41 -3.01 20.86
CA SER A 98 39.08 -3.29 22.12
C SER A 98 38.39 -2.75 23.39
N ASN A 99 37.56 -1.70 23.24
CA ASN A 99 36.95 -0.99 24.37
C ASN A 99 35.41 -1.00 24.36
N PHE A 100 34.76 -1.41 23.24
CA PHE A 100 33.32 -1.37 23.11
C PHE A 100 32.79 -2.60 22.40
N ASN A 101 31.64 -3.07 22.86
CA ASN A 101 30.81 -4.04 22.16
C ASN A 101 29.48 -3.39 21.82
N ILE A 102 29.16 -3.33 20.55
CA ILE A 102 27.94 -2.69 20.04
C ILE A 102 27.19 -3.70 19.23
N SER A 103 25.89 -3.80 19.49
CA SER A 103 24.99 -4.60 18.67
C SER A 103 23.73 -3.82 18.31
N GLY A 104 23.31 -4.03 17.09
CA GLY A 104 22.13 -3.39 16.52
C GLY A 104 21.62 -4.14 15.31
N SER A 105 20.71 -3.54 14.62
CA SER A 105 20.17 -4.05 13.36
C SER A 105 19.89 -2.92 12.39
N ILE A 106 19.96 -3.23 11.12
CA ILE A 106 19.50 -2.36 10.05
C ILE A 106 18.43 -3.10 9.28
N ALA A 107 17.27 -2.46 9.13
CA ALA A 107 16.22 -2.89 8.24
C ALA A 107 16.27 -2.00 6.99
N TYR A 108 16.25 -2.57 5.80
CA TYR A 108 16.37 -1.79 4.57
C TYR A 108 15.56 -2.38 3.43
N ASN A 109 15.21 -1.52 2.51
CA ASN A 109 14.62 -1.88 1.22
C ASN A 109 15.36 -1.15 0.07
N THR A 110 14.77 -1.11 -1.11
CA THR A 110 15.38 -0.47 -2.28
C THR A 110 15.59 1.04 -2.13
N ASN A 111 14.87 1.71 -1.23
CA ASN A 111 14.82 3.17 -1.14
C ASN A 111 15.38 3.72 0.19
N LYS A 112 15.15 3.02 1.28
CA LYS A 112 15.41 3.52 2.63
C LYS A 112 15.88 2.43 3.58
N SER A 113 16.39 2.86 4.71
CA SER A 113 16.76 1.98 5.82
C SER A 113 16.31 2.56 7.16
N SER A 114 16.15 1.68 8.13
CA SER A 114 15.95 2.03 9.53
C SER A 114 17.10 1.42 10.35
N ILE A 115 17.72 2.22 11.20
CA ILE A 115 18.87 1.81 12.00
C ILE A 115 18.44 1.72 13.46
N TYR A 116 18.71 0.60 14.08
CA TYR A 116 18.43 0.38 15.48
C TYR A 116 19.69 -0.13 16.21
N ILE A 117 20.20 0.63 17.18
CA ILE A 117 21.32 0.25 18.05
C ILE A 117 20.79 0.27 19.48
N SER A 118 20.71 -0.90 20.09
CA SER A 118 20.08 -1.07 21.41
C SER A 118 21.03 -1.47 22.50
N HIS A 119 22.27 -1.82 22.18
CA HIS A 119 23.20 -2.33 23.14
C HIS A 119 24.61 -1.79 22.86
N ILE A 120 25.08 -0.97 23.74
CA ILE A 120 26.43 -0.41 23.72
C ILE A 120 27.05 -0.66 25.09
N THR A 121 28.13 -1.45 25.14
CA THR A 121 28.81 -1.80 26.37
C THR A 121 30.26 -1.36 26.31
N TYR A 122 30.75 -0.79 27.38
CA TYR A 122 32.16 -0.51 27.53
C TYR A 122 32.88 -1.76 28.04
N CYS A 123 33.96 -2.16 27.37
CA CYS A 123 34.79 -3.35 27.67
C CYS A 123 36.26 -2.99 27.92
N GLY A 124 36.59 -1.71 28.05
CA GLY A 124 37.98 -1.21 28.16
C GLY A 124 38.66 -1.36 29.53
N GLY A 125 38.06 -2.10 30.44
CA GLY A 125 38.54 -2.34 31.77
C GLY A 125 37.61 -1.77 32.86
N ASP A 126 38.12 -1.54 34.06
CA ASP A 126 37.35 -0.99 35.18
C ASP A 126 36.98 0.48 34.90
N ASP A 127 35.67 0.74 34.71
CA ASP A 127 35.14 2.08 34.49
C ASP A 127 35.01 2.84 35.83
N THR A 128 36.11 3.39 36.28
CA THR A 128 36.15 4.17 37.51
C THR A 128 36.14 5.67 37.29
N LEU A 129 36.29 6.10 36.03
CA LEU A 129 36.29 7.51 35.68
C LEU A 129 34.86 8.04 35.65
N LYS A 130 34.69 9.23 36.23
CA LYS A 130 33.42 9.94 36.20
C LYS A 130 33.49 11.15 35.27
N TYR A 131 32.44 11.35 34.52
CA TYR A 131 32.36 12.39 33.52
C TYR A 131 31.23 13.37 33.85
N ARG A 132 31.49 14.66 33.57
CA ARG A 132 30.49 15.72 33.71
C ARG A 132 29.53 15.77 32.54
N SER A 133 30.05 15.58 31.35
CA SER A 133 29.25 15.48 30.14
C SER A 133 29.74 14.33 29.29
N ILE A 134 28.78 13.65 28.65
CA ILE A 134 29.05 12.59 27.69
C ILE A 134 28.15 12.82 26.48
N ASN A 135 28.73 12.80 25.30
CA ASN A 135 28.02 12.97 24.06
C ASN A 135 28.29 11.77 23.14
N CYS A 136 27.27 10.98 22.87
CA CYS A 136 27.34 9.82 22.00
C CYS A 136 26.62 10.15 20.67
N THR A 137 27.36 10.20 19.58
CA THR A 137 26.85 10.66 18.27
C THR A 137 27.07 9.60 17.23
N LEU A 138 25.98 9.26 16.52
CA LEU A 138 26.01 8.42 15.32
C LEU A 138 26.26 9.29 14.10
N TYR A 139 27.32 8.97 13.37
CA TYR A 139 27.71 9.65 12.13
C TYR A 139 27.71 8.72 10.93
N GLU A 140 27.42 9.31 9.80
CA GLU A 140 27.73 8.74 8.50
C GLU A 140 28.94 9.47 7.90
N ASN A 141 29.93 8.68 7.45
CA ASN A 141 31.06 9.18 6.68
C ASN A 141 30.86 8.79 5.21
N ASN A 142 30.77 9.76 4.33
CA ASN A 142 30.67 9.53 2.90
C ASN A 142 31.61 10.48 2.16
N ASN A 143 32.61 9.94 1.45
CA ASN A 143 33.57 10.73 0.68
C ASN A 143 34.20 11.90 1.46
N ASN A 144 34.66 11.66 2.66
CA ASN A 144 35.21 12.66 3.62
C ASN A 144 34.20 13.69 4.14
N ILE A 145 32.93 13.52 3.88
CA ILE A 145 31.87 14.31 4.47
C ILE A 145 31.30 13.53 5.67
N LYS A 146 31.41 14.12 6.84
CA LYS A 146 30.86 13.58 8.08
C LYS A 146 29.50 14.20 8.34
N THR A 147 28.46 13.39 8.29
CA THR A 147 27.08 13.81 8.51
C THR A 147 26.56 13.21 9.84
N LYS A 148 26.10 14.05 10.73
CA LYS A 148 25.46 13.62 11.97
C LYS A 148 24.09 13.05 11.68
N ILE A 149 23.84 11.82 12.12
CA ILE A 149 22.53 11.15 11.99
C ILE A 149 21.70 11.39 13.25
N SER A 150 22.27 11.09 14.42
CA SER A 150 21.59 11.21 15.70
C SER A 150 22.59 11.38 16.82
N ASN A 151 22.16 11.89 17.98
CA ASN A 151 22.99 11.90 19.18
C ASN A 151 22.18 11.68 20.44
N TYR A 152 22.86 11.17 21.44
CA TYR A 152 22.41 11.06 22.82
C TYR A 152 23.43 11.76 23.70
N SER A 153 23.01 12.66 24.60
CA SER A 153 23.92 13.45 25.42
C SER A 153 23.48 13.47 26.88
N TYR A 154 24.45 13.46 27.75
CA TYR A 154 24.30 13.65 29.18
C TYR A 154 25.12 14.87 29.61
N GLU A 155 24.51 15.76 30.35
CA GLU A 155 25.13 16.93 30.95
C GLU A 155 24.38 17.25 32.24
N ASP A 156 24.99 16.95 33.40
CA ASP A 156 24.35 17.21 34.69
C ASP A 156 25.45 17.59 35.74
N ASN A 157 25.01 18.08 36.88
CA ASN A 157 25.87 18.36 38.04
C ASN A 157 26.40 17.09 38.71
N GLU A 158 25.71 15.96 38.52
CA GLU A 158 26.15 14.66 39.02
C GLU A 158 27.00 13.96 37.94
N ALA A 159 28.26 13.65 38.29
CA ALA A 159 29.13 12.96 37.35
C ALA A 159 28.86 11.45 37.36
N ILE A 160 28.66 10.88 36.17
CA ILE A 160 28.38 9.46 35.98
C ILE A 160 29.53 8.75 35.26
N THR A 161 29.55 7.43 35.33
CA THR A 161 30.49 6.61 34.59
C THR A 161 30.03 6.44 33.13
N LEU A 162 30.93 5.99 32.27
CA LEU A 162 30.60 5.70 30.87
C LEU A 162 29.61 4.53 30.76
N GLU A 163 29.79 3.52 31.64
CA GLU A 163 28.89 2.36 31.68
C GLU A 163 27.46 2.73 32.09
N GLU A 164 27.32 3.57 33.16
CA GLU A 164 26.02 4.09 33.58
C GLU A 164 25.31 4.85 32.43
N PHE A 165 26.04 5.70 31.73
CA PHE A 165 25.49 6.44 30.58
C PHE A 165 25.05 5.53 29.44
N LEU A 166 25.87 4.53 29.07
CA LEU A 166 25.63 3.69 27.91
C LEU A 166 24.46 2.73 28.10
N GLN A 167 24.03 2.43 29.33
CA GLN A 167 22.86 1.60 29.58
C GLN A 167 21.56 2.20 29.02
N ASP A 168 21.48 3.53 28.99
CA ASP A 168 20.29 4.25 28.53
C ASP A 168 20.37 4.65 27.05
N VAL A 169 21.53 4.48 26.41
CA VAL A 169 21.73 4.91 25.02
C VAL A 169 21.09 3.93 24.04
N THR A 170 20.12 4.44 23.30
CA THR A 170 19.48 3.71 22.21
C THR A 170 19.31 4.63 21.01
N PHE A 171 19.76 4.19 19.85
CA PHE A 171 19.51 4.89 18.60
C PHE A 171 18.40 4.18 17.83
N LYS A 172 17.36 4.94 17.50
CA LYS A 172 16.28 4.50 16.66
C LYS A 172 16.06 5.54 15.56
N ILE A 173 16.46 5.21 14.35
CA ILE A 173 16.37 6.06 13.19
C ILE A 173 15.45 5.35 12.19
N ASP A 174 14.26 5.93 11.98
CA ASP A 174 13.30 5.41 11.03
C ASP A 174 13.38 6.20 9.71
N ASP A 175 13.10 5.57 8.61
CA ASP A 175 12.99 6.16 7.26
C ASP A 175 14.24 6.93 6.80
N TYR A 176 15.44 6.42 7.13
CA TYR A 176 16.66 7.00 6.63
C TYR A 176 16.80 6.74 5.11
N GLU A 177 16.98 7.79 4.32
CA GLU A 177 16.99 7.74 2.85
C GLU A 177 18.26 7.10 2.27
N LYS A 178 18.60 5.93 2.75
CA LYS A 178 19.76 5.18 2.29
C LYS A 178 19.51 3.69 2.40
N THR A 179 19.90 2.96 1.38
CA THR A 179 19.79 1.51 1.35
C THR A 179 21.08 0.85 1.86
N CYS A 180 20.99 -0.40 2.31
CA CYS A 180 22.15 -1.18 2.75
C CYS A 180 23.26 -1.24 1.66
N ALA A 181 22.90 -1.38 0.41
CA ALA A 181 23.85 -1.41 -0.72
C ALA A 181 24.69 -0.12 -0.90
N ARG A 182 24.34 0.95 -0.21
CA ARG A 182 25.10 2.22 -0.21
C ARG A 182 26.02 2.38 0.97
N TYR A 183 25.97 1.46 1.95
CA TYR A 183 26.91 1.41 3.03
C TYR A 183 28.16 0.64 2.58
N THR A 184 29.29 1.24 2.78
CA THR A 184 30.61 0.61 2.64
C THR A 184 31.21 0.41 4.02
N GLU A 185 32.32 -0.31 4.11
CA GLU A 185 33.08 -0.41 5.36
C GLU A 185 33.35 0.99 5.92
N ASP A 186 33.22 1.16 7.22
CA ASP A 186 33.43 2.43 7.95
C ASP A 186 32.47 3.59 7.58
N THR A 187 31.40 3.30 6.87
CA THR A 187 30.42 4.35 6.53
C THR A 187 29.70 4.85 7.79
N LEU A 188 29.28 3.96 8.68
CA LEU A 188 28.65 4.31 9.95
C LEU A 188 29.67 4.29 11.07
N ASN A 189 29.69 5.35 11.87
CA ASN A 189 30.60 5.48 12.99
C ASN A 189 29.87 6.02 14.23
N LEU A 190 30.15 5.43 15.39
CA LEU A 190 29.74 5.97 16.66
C LEU A 190 30.91 6.72 17.27
N GLU A 191 30.71 7.98 17.64
CA GLU A 191 31.67 8.79 18.41
C GLU A 191 31.13 9.05 19.79
N ILE A 192 32.00 8.83 20.80
CA ILE A 192 31.69 9.13 22.19
C ILE A 192 32.73 10.11 22.68
N ASP A 193 32.28 11.32 23.01
CA ASP A 193 33.10 12.36 23.63
C ASP A 193 32.68 12.50 25.09
N ALA A 194 33.60 12.22 25.99
CA ALA A 194 33.36 12.25 27.44
C ALA A 194 34.26 13.24 28.11
N GLU A 195 33.69 14.27 28.76
CA GLU A 195 34.45 15.30 29.51
C GLU A 195 34.57 14.90 30.95
N THR A 196 35.82 14.79 31.42
CA THR A 196 36.15 14.49 32.80
C THR A 196 35.84 15.68 33.70
N LEU A 197 35.90 15.45 35.03
CA LEU A 197 35.78 16.51 36.04
C LEU A 197 36.91 17.56 35.96
N SER A 198 38.05 17.21 35.37
CA SER A 198 39.16 18.13 35.11
C SER A 198 39.03 18.97 33.85
N GLY A 199 38.00 18.71 33.03
CA GLY A 199 37.78 19.39 31.75
C GLY A 199 38.52 18.74 30.55
N GLU A 200 39.14 17.57 30.75
CA GLU A 200 39.75 16.81 29.67
C GLU A 200 38.68 16.03 28.90
N ILE A 201 38.73 16.08 27.56
CA ILE A 201 37.82 15.33 26.70
C ILE A 201 38.50 14.06 26.19
N ILE A 202 37.90 12.93 26.49
CA ILE A 202 38.31 11.62 25.97
C ILE A 202 37.35 11.25 24.85
N SER A 203 37.89 11.06 23.64
CA SER A 203 37.09 10.73 22.43
C SER A 203 37.36 9.31 21.99
N TYR A 204 36.26 8.58 21.76
CA TYR A 204 36.28 7.24 21.19
C TYR A 204 35.58 7.26 19.81
N LYS A 205 36.23 6.66 18.79
CA LYS A 205 35.66 6.50 17.45
C LYS A 205 35.52 5.04 17.15
N ILE A 206 34.31 4.61 16.93
CA ILE A 206 33.94 3.21 16.80
C ILE A 206 33.31 3.00 15.45
N PRO A 207 34.00 2.38 14.48
CA PRO A 207 33.39 2.02 13.21
C PRO A 207 32.37 0.90 13.40
N LEU A 208 31.21 1.02 12.75
CA LEU A 208 30.16 0.03 12.76
C LEU A 208 30.18 -0.75 11.44
N SER A 209 30.27 -2.06 11.53
CA SER A 209 30.25 -2.97 10.38
C SER A 209 28.94 -3.72 10.29
N LEU A 210 28.57 -4.08 9.06
CA LEU A 210 27.48 -5.03 8.82
C LEU A 210 28.07 -6.44 8.81
N GLU A 211 27.46 -7.37 9.52
CA GLU A 211 28.00 -8.75 9.67
C GLU A 211 27.95 -9.57 8.37
N THR A 212 27.27 -9.10 7.35
CA THR A 212 27.26 -9.75 6.04
C THR A 212 27.29 -8.68 4.96
N ASP A 213 27.98 -8.97 3.85
CA ASP A 213 28.02 -8.09 2.69
C ASP A 213 26.61 -7.70 2.24
N CYS A 214 26.38 -6.42 2.08
CA CYS A 214 25.13 -5.89 1.52
C CYS A 214 25.09 -6.07 0.00
#